data_7fb2926b244f2ff5a7e250ee72f54657
#
_entry.id   7fb2926b244f2ff5a7e250ee72f54657
#
_cell.length_a   1.000
_cell.length_b   1.000
_cell.length_c   1.000
_cell.angle_alpha   90.00
_cell.angle_beta   90.00
_cell.angle_gamma   90.00
#
_symmetry.space_group_name_H-M   'P 1'
#
loop_
_entity.id
_entity.type
_entity.pdbx_description
1 polymer ?
#
loop_
_entity_poly.entity_id
_entity_poly.type
_entity_poly.pdbx_seq_one_letter_code
_entity_poly.pdbx_strand_id
1 'polypeptide(L)'
;MHGHRIQGSLLTSGTQRVLRGVCNRTRDPLEGSILVAPSLEAGLYDAIVAARAVVCGSGGLTGHMQSICRGRGIPVLRVDKADLAELVGEVTLDLDSQSIVVGRRANAWSPSPEDLGSACTVIADLQDIRTINASGPDAERVDSFFIREEFLCLAAGLRPLDALAGGPDDIKVYARAVADRLCTFVEALLPGQRIVLRLLDLRSDHAAEVTELVTVAVEPNPELGLHGARWLRRSNAYRDALHAVLGFLRDRLGDAAGRVCLSAPFLTDDEEFVQLGKHLELPEGIRLSAFIETPAAVHSTTAICAAGASELFIGVKDLVQFYLAADRSNHLVAATYRTRHPAVMDALRQVVDSARAAGTPVRVFSLGLDLAYYLEHLPTPDGYMMCTAELQQILLRTNP
;
A
#
# COMPACT_ATOMS: atom_id res chain seq x y z
N MET A 1 30.60 22.54 16.98
CA MET A 1 30.29 21.34 17.78
C MET A 1 29.77 20.29 16.82
N HIS A 2 30.45 19.16 16.66
CA HIS A 2 29.95 18.06 15.84
C HIS A 2 28.85 17.37 16.66
N GLY A 3 27.59 17.54 16.27
CA GLY A 3 26.48 16.85 16.90
C GLY A 3 26.69 15.33 16.79
N HIS A 4 26.39 14.61 17.86
CA HIS A 4 26.41 13.14 17.86
C HIS A 4 25.41 12.64 16.79
N ARG A 5 25.86 11.73 15.94
CA ARG A 5 25.05 11.18 14.84
C ARG A 5 24.69 9.73 15.14
N ILE A 6 23.41 9.46 15.21
CA ILE A 6 22.84 8.12 15.41
C ILE A 6 22.39 7.59 14.05
N GLN A 7 22.83 6.40 13.70
CA GLN A 7 22.42 5.74 12.47
C GLN A 7 21.14 4.92 12.75
N GLY A 8 20.18 5.00 11.83
CA GLY A 8 18.93 4.28 11.93
C GLY A 8 18.60 3.48 10.68
N SER A 9 17.41 2.90 10.69
CA SER A 9 16.78 2.25 9.53
C SER A 9 15.40 2.84 9.32
N LEU A 10 15.15 3.38 8.13
CA LEU A 10 13.88 3.99 7.81
C LEU A 10 12.81 2.91 7.61
N LEU A 11 11.75 2.96 8.41
CA LEU A 11 10.62 2.05 8.34
C LEU A 11 9.44 2.64 7.55
N THR A 12 9.27 3.96 7.62
CA THR A 12 8.24 4.68 6.88
C THR A 12 8.84 5.98 6.41
N SER A 13 8.74 6.27 5.13
CA SER A 13 9.13 7.56 4.57
C SER A 13 8.12 8.62 4.96
N GLY A 14 8.61 9.83 5.12
CA GLY A 14 7.79 11.01 5.31
C GLY A 14 7.86 11.91 4.10
N THR A 15 7.19 12.97 4.26
CA THR A 15 6.99 14.02 3.29
C THR A 15 8.18 14.98 3.20
N GLN A 16 8.92 15.17 4.27
CA GLN A 16 10.11 15.99 4.32
C GLN A 16 11.35 15.11 4.48
N ARG A 17 12.43 15.44 3.80
CA ARG A 17 13.71 14.71 3.87
C ARG A 17 14.48 14.96 5.15
N VAL A 18 14.36 16.17 5.65
CA VAL A 18 14.99 16.60 6.89
C VAL A 18 13.93 17.20 7.79
N LEU A 19 13.80 16.63 8.98
CA LEU A 19 12.80 17.03 9.96
C LEU A 19 13.49 17.46 11.25
N ARG A 20 12.94 18.49 11.86
CA ARG A 20 13.35 18.96 13.19
C ARG A 20 12.20 18.93 14.14
N GLY A 21 12.48 18.60 15.37
CA GLY A 21 11.51 18.69 16.44
C GLY A 21 12.12 18.37 17.78
N VAL A 22 11.36 18.70 18.80
CA VAL A 22 11.68 18.34 20.19
C VAL A 22 11.25 16.91 20.43
N CYS A 23 12.09 16.13 21.08
CA CYS A 23 11.80 14.77 21.45
C CYS A 23 10.63 14.70 22.45
N ASN A 24 9.56 13.98 22.09
CA ASN A 24 8.48 13.61 22.98
C ASN A 24 8.63 12.13 23.37
N ARG A 25 8.67 11.83 24.68
CA ARG A 25 8.80 10.47 25.22
C ARG A 25 7.56 10.03 25.98
N THR A 26 6.53 10.82 25.97
CA THR A 26 5.26 10.55 26.66
C THR A 26 4.21 10.01 25.67
N ARG A 27 3.13 9.48 26.23
CA ARG A 27 1.95 9.09 25.43
C ARG A 27 1.05 10.30 25.10
N ASP A 28 1.31 11.43 25.71
CA ASP A 28 0.52 12.64 25.48
C ASP A 28 0.84 13.22 24.10
N PRO A 29 -0.16 13.63 23.32
CA PRO A 29 0.05 14.22 22.03
C PRO A 29 0.78 15.56 22.16
N LEU A 30 1.84 15.75 21.39
CA LEU A 30 2.60 16.98 21.31
C LEU A 30 2.81 17.33 19.84
N GLU A 31 2.09 18.33 19.37
CA GLU A 31 2.09 18.76 17.97
C GLU A 31 3.50 19.10 17.46
N GLY A 32 3.86 18.56 16.30
CA GLY A 32 5.12 18.82 15.63
C GLY A 32 6.36 18.24 16.33
N SER A 33 6.19 17.42 17.36
CA SER A 33 7.27 16.75 18.07
C SER A 33 7.89 15.60 17.27
N ILE A 34 9.03 15.12 17.73
CA ILE A 34 9.60 13.83 17.34
C ILE A 34 9.25 12.83 18.46
N LEU A 35 8.31 11.95 18.22
CA LEU A 35 7.95 10.91 19.19
C LEU A 35 9.08 9.87 19.27
N VAL A 36 9.59 9.64 20.48
CA VAL A 36 10.63 8.64 20.76
C VAL A 36 10.05 7.54 21.64
N ALA A 37 9.94 6.33 21.10
CA ALA A 37 9.32 5.21 21.81
C ALA A 37 10.13 3.91 21.69
N PRO A 38 10.11 3.02 22.69
CA PRO A 38 10.76 1.72 22.60
C PRO A 38 10.18 0.83 21.49
N SER A 39 8.87 0.92 21.28
CA SER A 39 8.10 0.19 20.24
C SER A 39 6.88 0.98 19.83
N LEU A 40 6.31 0.64 18.66
CA LEU A 40 5.06 1.24 18.16
C LEU A 40 3.86 0.42 18.65
N GLU A 41 3.20 0.91 19.67
CA GLU A 41 2.04 0.28 20.30
C GLU A 41 0.75 1.08 20.01
N ALA A 42 -0.40 0.41 20.04
CA ALA A 42 -1.71 1.03 19.82
C ALA A 42 -1.99 2.18 20.82
N GLY A 43 -1.49 2.06 22.06
CA GLY A 43 -1.62 3.10 23.09
C GLY A 43 -0.84 4.39 22.81
N LEU A 44 -0.09 4.47 21.71
CA LEU A 44 0.63 5.66 21.27
C LEU A 44 -0.10 6.39 20.11
N TYR A 45 -1.30 5.95 19.74
CA TYR A 45 -2.00 6.45 18.57
C TYR A 45 -2.08 7.98 18.52
N ASP A 46 -2.56 8.63 19.59
CA ASP A 46 -2.74 10.09 19.63
C ASP A 46 -1.39 10.82 19.57
N ALA A 47 -0.37 10.31 20.27
CA ALA A 47 0.98 10.87 20.24
C ALA A 47 1.63 10.69 18.84
N ILE A 48 1.38 9.58 18.16
CA ILE A 48 1.86 9.34 16.79
C ILE A 48 1.21 10.34 15.83
N VAL A 49 -0.10 10.52 15.93
CA VAL A 49 -0.84 11.40 15.01
C VAL A 49 -0.43 12.86 15.16
N ALA A 50 -0.09 13.30 16.36
CA ALA A 50 0.39 14.66 16.64
C ALA A 50 1.87 14.85 16.30
N ALA A 51 2.64 13.77 16.17
CA ALA A 51 4.07 13.84 15.93
C ALA A 51 4.38 14.20 14.46
N ARG A 52 5.46 14.94 14.25
CA ARG A 52 6.06 15.20 12.93
C ARG A 52 6.84 13.99 12.40
N ALA A 53 7.43 13.23 13.29
CA ALA A 53 8.13 11.97 12.99
C ALA A 53 8.16 11.07 14.23
N VAL A 54 8.44 9.80 14.02
CA VAL A 54 8.59 8.82 15.10
C VAL A 54 9.96 8.18 15.02
N VAL A 55 10.62 8.04 16.17
CA VAL A 55 11.84 7.24 16.33
C VAL A 55 11.54 6.10 17.29
N CYS A 56 11.82 4.86 16.88
CA CYS A 56 11.53 3.68 17.70
C CYS A 56 12.73 2.74 17.82
N GLY A 57 12.77 1.98 18.91
CA GLY A 57 13.82 0.98 19.17
C GLY A 57 13.49 -0.39 18.58
N SER A 58 12.21 -0.65 18.29
CA SER A 58 11.75 -1.89 17.67
C SER A 58 10.51 -1.66 16.84
N GLY A 59 10.30 -2.50 15.83
CA GLY A 59 9.17 -2.44 14.91
C GLY A 59 9.58 -2.97 13.53
N GLY A 60 8.65 -3.58 12.83
CA GLY A 60 8.82 -4.01 11.44
C GLY A 60 8.22 -2.97 10.46
N LEU A 61 8.43 -3.15 9.16
CA LEU A 61 7.98 -2.23 8.10
C LEU A 61 6.45 -2.14 7.93
N THR A 62 5.66 -3.01 8.54
CA THR A 62 4.25 -3.22 8.17
C THR A 62 3.27 -3.39 9.34
N GLY A 63 3.67 -3.10 10.57
CA GLY A 63 2.76 -3.11 11.73
C GLY A 63 1.59 -2.12 11.58
N HIS A 64 0.48 -2.33 12.28
CA HIS A 64 -0.72 -1.48 12.23
C HIS A 64 -0.39 -0.01 12.45
N MET A 65 0.39 0.32 13.47
CA MET A 65 0.79 1.71 13.75
C MET A 65 1.67 2.30 12.64
N GLN A 66 2.46 1.49 11.97
CA GLN A 66 3.24 1.94 10.83
C GLN A 66 2.40 2.18 9.58
N SER A 67 1.35 1.41 9.39
CA SER A 67 0.37 1.69 8.32
C SER A 67 -0.31 3.04 8.53
N ILE A 68 -0.62 3.38 9.78
CA ILE A 68 -1.15 4.71 10.15
C ILE A 68 -0.11 5.80 9.88
N CYS A 69 1.14 5.62 10.34
CA CYS A 69 2.21 6.57 10.07
C CYS A 69 2.37 6.81 8.57
N ARG A 70 2.35 5.74 7.77
CA ARG A 70 2.50 5.83 6.32
C ARG A 70 1.31 6.55 5.66
N GLY A 71 0.08 6.21 6.04
CA GLY A 71 -1.12 6.86 5.53
C GLY A 71 -1.15 8.36 5.83
N ARG A 72 -0.56 8.76 6.95
CA ARG A 72 -0.50 10.16 7.38
C ARG A 72 0.81 10.88 7.00
N GLY A 73 1.71 10.21 6.29
CA GLY A 73 2.99 10.79 5.90
C GLY A 73 3.94 11.06 7.06
N ILE A 74 3.77 10.37 8.19
CA ILE A 74 4.63 10.49 9.38
C ILE A 74 5.79 9.51 9.23
N PRO A 75 7.04 9.99 9.07
CA PRO A 75 8.19 9.11 8.93
C PRO A 75 8.50 8.38 10.24
N VAL A 76 8.94 7.13 10.09
CA VAL A 76 9.37 6.30 11.21
C VAL A 76 10.81 5.84 10.98
N LEU A 77 11.71 6.22 11.87
CA LEU A 77 13.09 5.80 11.87
C LEU A 77 13.32 4.84 13.07
N ARG A 78 13.86 3.65 12.79
CA ARG A 78 14.26 2.72 13.83
C ARG A 78 15.75 2.89 14.12
N VAL A 79 16.11 2.97 15.41
CA VAL A 79 17.48 3.01 15.91
C VAL A 79 17.70 1.88 16.91
N ASP A 80 18.92 1.65 17.31
CA ASP A 80 19.20 0.71 18.39
C ASP A 80 18.57 1.20 19.69
N LYS A 81 18.06 0.27 20.51
CA LYS A 81 17.41 0.61 21.79
C LYS A 81 18.32 1.40 22.72
N ALA A 82 19.62 1.15 22.67
CA ALA A 82 20.59 1.87 23.47
C ALA A 82 20.66 3.36 23.10
N ASP A 83 20.56 3.66 21.81
CA ASP A 83 20.65 5.03 21.28
C ASP A 83 19.40 5.89 21.58
N LEU A 84 18.27 5.25 21.88
CA LEU A 84 17.07 5.97 22.27
C LEU A 84 17.30 6.89 23.47
N ALA A 85 18.18 6.51 24.40
CA ALA A 85 18.47 7.29 25.60
C ALA A 85 19.09 8.65 25.26
N GLU A 86 19.84 8.72 24.16
CA GLU A 86 20.57 9.90 23.73
C GLU A 86 19.70 10.93 23.00
N LEU A 87 18.49 10.51 22.55
CA LEU A 87 17.55 11.37 21.85
C LEU A 87 16.80 12.29 22.82
N VAL A 88 17.43 13.39 23.18
CA VAL A 88 16.88 14.38 24.12
C VAL A 88 16.92 15.79 23.51
N GLY A 89 15.96 16.63 23.89
CA GLY A 89 15.87 17.99 23.40
C GLY A 89 15.50 18.07 21.91
N GLU A 90 16.11 19.00 21.19
CA GLU A 90 15.87 19.17 19.75
C GLU A 90 16.78 18.25 18.95
N VAL A 91 16.18 17.53 18.00
CA VAL A 91 16.89 16.62 17.09
C VAL A 91 16.55 16.94 15.63
N THR A 92 17.46 16.57 14.75
CA THR A 92 17.26 16.63 13.30
C THR A 92 17.34 15.22 12.73
N LEU A 93 16.26 14.76 12.10
CA LEU A 93 16.21 13.53 11.34
C LEU A 93 16.55 13.84 9.89
N ASP A 94 17.55 13.17 9.37
CA ASP A 94 17.89 13.15 7.95
C ASP A 94 17.48 11.78 7.40
N LEU A 95 16.37 11.77 6.66
CA LEU A 95 15.76 10.53 6.17
C LEU A 95 16.54 9.92 5.01
N ASP A 96 17.28 10.71 4.24
CA ASP A 96 18.11 10.21 3.14
C ASP A 96 19.32 9.45 3.65
N SER A 97 20.02 10.02 4.62
CA SER A 97 21.14 9.34 5.28
C SER A 97 20.69 8.39 6.39
N GLN A 98 19.36 8.28 6.63
CA GLN A 98 18.76 7.47 7.68
C GLN A 98 19.42 7.71 9.05
N SER A 99 19.66 8.96 9.39
CA SER A 99 20.39 9.31 10.60
C SER A 99 19.73 10.43 11.39
N ILE A 100 20.02 10.45 12.67
CA ILE A 100 19.57 11.48 13.60
C ILE A 100 20.77 12.22 14.12
N VAL A 101 20.69 13.53 14.10
CA VAL A 101 21.68 14.41 14.71
C VAL A 101 21.03 15.12 15.87
N VAL A 102 21.62 15.02 17.05
CA VAL A 102 21.21 15.82 18.19
C VAL A 102 21.70 17.26 17.92
N GLY A 103 20.75 18.14 17.53
CA GLY A 103 21.02 19.48 17.02
C GLY A 103 20.62 19.67 15.53
N ARG A 104 21.30 20.55 14.79
CA ARG A 104 20.81 21.07 13.48
C ARG A 104 21.66 20.71 12.24
N ARG A 105 21.04 20.16 11.16
CA ARG A 105 21.57 20.21 9.76
C ARG A 105 20.52 19.99 8.65
N ALA A 106 20.85 20.31 7.38
CA ALA A 106 19.92 20.34 6.22
C ALA A 106 20.49 19.85 4.88
N ASN A 107 19.62 19.31 4.01
CA ASN A 107 19.37 19.32 2.54
C ASN A 107 19.47 18.00 1.76
N ALA A 108 18.50 17.72 0.86
CA ALA A 108 18.55 16.72 -0.23
C ALA A 108 17.43 16.83 -1.32
N TRP A 109 17.54 16.04 -2.40
CA TRP A 109 16.83 15.97 -3.68
C TRP A 109 15.38 15.43 -3.64
N SER A 110 14.60 15.64 -4.73
CA SER A 110 13.20 15.20 -4.85
C SER A 110 12.71 15.02 -6.29
N PRO A 111 11.90 13.97 -6.59
CA PRO A 111 11.21 13.81 -7.86
C PRO A 111 10.23 14.94 -8.19
N SER A 112 9.99 15.17 -9.48
CA SER A 112 8.96 16.07 -9.99
C SER A 112 7.69 15.31 -10.40
N PRO A 113 6.53 15.96 -10.56
CA PRO A 113 5.33 15.33 -11.08
C PRO A 113 5.52 14.68 -12.46
N GLU A 114 6.36 15.27 -13.32
CA GLU A 114 6.65 14.76 -14.65
C GLU A 114 7.33 13.40 -14.62
N ASP A 115 8.11 13.11 -13.59
CA ASP A 115 8.82 11.85 -13.42
C ASP A 115 7.89 10.66 -13.14
N LEU A 116 6.66 10.92 -12.72
CA LEU A 116 5.73 9.87 -12.28
C LEU A 116 5.03 9.13 -13.41
N GLY A 117 5.02 9.69 -14.64
CA GLY A 117 4.14 9.21 -15.69
C GLY A 117 2.66 9.35 -15.28
N SER A 118 1.89 8.30 -15.49
CA SER A 118 0.51 8.20 -14.99
C SER A 118 0.52 7.70 -13.54
N ALA A 119 0.24 8.58 -12.59
CA ALA A 119 0.35 8.25 -11.17
C ALA A 119 -0.87 7.49 -10.63
N CYS A 120 -0.62 6.59 -9.69
CA CYS A 120 -1.64 5.91 -8.91
C CYS A 120 -1.37 6.12 -7.41
N THR A 121 -2.40 6.34 -6.62
CA THR A 121 -2.25 6.41 -5.17
C THR A 121 -2.99 5.27 -4.47
N VAL A 122 -2.35 4.72 -3.43
CA VAL A 122 -3.00 3.77 -2.52
C VAL A 122 -3.81 4.55 -1.50
N ILE A 123 -5.10 4.32 -1.47
CA ILE A 123 -6.05 5.00 -0.59
C ILE A 123 -6.60 4.07 0.49
N ALA A 124 -7.04 4.65 1.59
CA ALA A 124 -7.79 3.99 2.65
C ALA A 124 -9.23 4.48 2.74
N ASP A 125 -9.48 5.74 2.39
CA ASP A 125 -10.82 6.35 2.48
C ASP A 125 -11.04 7.48 1.45
N LEU A 126 -12.22 8.11 1.53
CA LEU A 126 -12.63 9.22 0.67
C LEU A 126 -11.75 10.46 0.83
N GLN A 127 -11.19 10.67 2.03
CA GLN A 127 -10.35 11.84 2.29
C GLN A 127 -9.06 11.80 1.46
N ASP A 128 -8.52 10.62 1.21
CA ASP A 128 -7.34 10.45 0.34
C ASP A 128 -7.61 10.98 -1.07
N ILE A 129 -8.77 10.62 -1.66
CA ILE A 129 -9.18 11.09 -3.00
C ILE A 129 -9.31 12.62 -2.99
N ARG A 130 -9.98 13.18 -1.99
CA ARG A 130 -10.16 14.64 -1.86
C ARG A 130 -8.82 15.36 -1.70
N THR A 131 -7.92 14.80 -0.91
CA THR A 131 -6.58 15.34 -0.67
C THR A 131 -5.77 15.42 -1.95
N ILE A 132 -5.76 14.36 -2.74
CA ILE A 132 -5.07 14.33 -4.03
C ILE A 132 -5.73 15.32 -5.01
N ASN A 133 -7.05 15.28 -5.15
CA ASN A 133 -7.77 16.13 -6.10
C ASN A 133 -7.69 17.63 -5.75
N ALA A 134 -7.38 17.98 -4.51
CA ALA A 134 -7.11 19.35 -4.06
C ALA A 134 -5.64 19.78 -4.22
N SER A 135 -4.74 18.91 -4.69
CA SER A 135 -3.30 19.20 -4.77
C SER A 135 -2.89 20.09 -5.95
N GLY A 136 -3.85 20.67 -6.68
CA GLY A 136 -3.60 21.61 -7.77
C GLY A 136 -3.63 20.95 -9.16
N PRO A 137 -3.06 21.62 -10.18
CA PRO A 137 -3.20 21.19 -11.59
C PRO A 137 -2.61 19.81 -11.86
N ASP A 138 -1.55 19.42 -11.16
CA ASP A 138 -0.92 18.12 -11.34
C ASP A 138 -1.74 16.94 -10.77
N ALA A 139 -2.85 17.19 -10.05
CA ALA A 139 -3.79 16.16 -9.64
C ALA A 139 -4.37 15.34 -10.79
N GLU A 140 -4.46 15.94 -11.99
CA GLU A 140 -4.92 15.26 -13.22
C GLU A 140 -3.95 14.14 -13.67
N ARG A 141 -2.69 14.17 -13.22
CA ARG A 141 -1.72 13.08 -13.46
C ARG A 141 -2.07 11.82 -12.69
N VAL A 142 -2.88 11.93 -11.63
CA VAL A 142 -3.38 10.79 -10.87
C VAL A 142 -4.62 10.25 -11.58
N ASP A 143 -4.44 9.16 -12.32
CA ASP A 143 -5.52 8.55 -13.11
C ASP A 143 -6.23 7.42 -12.36
N SER A 144 -5.67 6.95 -11.26
CA SER A 144 -6.26 5.85 -10.50
C SER A 144 -5.99 5.91 -8.99
N PHE A 145 -6.98 5.43 -8.26
CA PHE A 145 -6.95 5.27 -6.81
C PHE A 145 -7.07 3.79 -6.49
N PHE A 146 -6.02 3.24 -5.91
CA PHE A 146 -5.93 1.82 -5.58
C PHE A 146 -6.39 1.58 -4.15
N ILE A 147 -7.42 0.79 -3.95
CA ILE A 147 -7.90 0.41 -2.63
C ILE A 147 -7.91 -1.10 -2.46
N ARG A 148 -7.53 -1.57 -1.29
CA ARG A 148 -7.65 -2.96 -0.89
C ARG A 148 -9.01 -3.20 -0.25
N GLU A 149 -9.73 -4.23 -0.69
CA GLU A 149 -11.08 -4.52 -0.21
C GLU A 149 -11.13 -4.74 1.31
N GLU A 150 -10.11 -5.39 1.89
CA GLU A 150 -10.00 -5.58 3.33
C GLU A 150 -9.96 -4.25 4.10
N PHE A 151 -9.31 -3.22 3.58
CA PHE A 151 -9.29 -1.89 4.22
C PHE A 151 -10.61 -1.16 4.08
N LEU A 152 -11.26 -1.30 2.93
CA LEU A 152 -12.60 -0.76 2.71
C LEU A 152 -13.59 -1.40 3.69
N CYS A 153 -13.49 -2.71 3.91
CA CYS A 153 -14.30 -3.43 4.88
C CYS A 153 -14.04 -2.96 6.32
N LEU A 154 -12.78 -2.86 6.73
CA LEU A 154 -12.41 -2.37 8.06
C LEU A 154 -12.95 -0.96 8.33
N ALA A 155 -12.80 -0.05 7.35
CA ALA A 155 -13.32 1.31 7.44
C ALA A 155 -14.87 1.37 7.51
N ALA A 156 -15.54 0.34 7.01
CA ALA A 156 -17.00 0.20 7.08
C ALA A 156 -17.50 -0.59 8.31
N GLY A 157 -16.59 -1.06 9.17
CA GLY A 157 -16.92 -1.93 10.30
C GLY A 157 -17.41 -3.32 9.87
N LEU A 158 -17.07 -3.74 8.65
CA LEU A 158 -17.46 -5.04 8.11
C LEU A 158 -16.44 -6.13 8.48
N ARG A 159 -16.96 -7.34 8.69
CA ARG A 159 -16.19 -8.56 8.87
C ARG A 159 -16.43 -9.49 7.68
N PRO A 160 -15.54 -9.48 6.68
CA PRO A 160 -15.77 -10.17 5.43
C PRO A 160 -16.09 -11.65 5.60
N LEU A 161 -15.29 -12.38 6.39
CA LEU A 161 -15.49 -13.83 6.55
C LEU A 161 -16.78 -14.18 7.30
N ASP A 162 -17.15 -13.38 8.30
CA ASP A 162 -18.42 -13.60 9.01
C ASP A 162 -19.61 -13.41 8.07
N ALA A 163 -19.59 -12.34 7.27
CA ALA A 163 -20.63 -12.07 6.29
C ALA A 163 -20.71 -13.13 5.18
N LEU A 164 -19.56 -13.60 4.68
CA LEU A 164 -19.49 -14.60 3.62
C LEU A 164 -19.82 -16.02 4.10
N ALA A 165 -19.68 -16.29 5.40
CA ALA A 165 -20.12 -17.54 6.02
C ALA A 165 -21.61 -17.52 6.43
N GLY A 166 -22.22 -16.35 6.41
CA GLY A 166 -23.64 -16.15 6.71
C GLY A 166 -24.56 -16.58 5.56
N GLY A 167 -25.81 -16.20 5.69
CA GLY A 167 -26.81 -16.46 4.65
C GLY A 167 -26.80 -15.45 3.51
N PRO A 168 -27.70 -15.64 2.51
CA PRO A 168 -27.81 -14.70 1.38
C PRO A 168 -28.08 -13.25 1.80
N ASP A 169 -28.73 -13.02 2.94
CA ASP A 169 -29.01 -11.67 3.43
C ASP A 169 -27.75 -11.01 4.00
N ASP A 170 -26.89 -11.75 4.70
CA ASP A 170 -25.60 -11.25 5.20
C ASP A 170 -24.68 -10.87 4.03
N ILE A 171 -24.65 -11.71 2.99
CA ILE A 171 -23.92 -11.43 1.74
C ILE A 171 -24.43 -10.14 1.08
N LYS A 172 -25.75 -9.92 1.04
CA LYS A 172 -26.34 -8.70 0.49
C LYS A 172 -25.99 -7.47 1.32
N VAL A 173 -26.01 -7.56 2.64
CA VAL A 173 -25.62 -6.47 3.54
C VAL A 173 -24.16 -6.09 3.30
N TYR A 174 -23.27 -7.09 3.25
CA TYR A 174 -21.88 -6.91 2.91
C TYR A 174 -21.70 -6.22 1.55
N ALA A 175 -22.33 -6.78 0.51
CA ALA A 175 -22.21 -6.28 -0.84
C ALA A 175 -22.72 -4.84 -0.98
N ARG A 176 -23.83 -4.50 -0.32
CA ARG A 176 -24.36 -3.14 -0.31
C ARG A 176 -23.40 -2.17 0.37
N ALA A 177 -22.84 -2.53 1.51
CA ALA A 177 -21.92 -1.64 2.23
C ALA A 177 -20.63 -1.40 1.45
N VAL A 178 -20.07 -2.41 0.79
CA VAL A 178 -18.92 -2.27 -0.13
C VAL A 178 -19.29 -1.38 -1.31
N ALA A 179 -20.44 -1.62 -1.95
CA ALA A 179 -20.90 -0.84 -3.10
C ALA A 179 -21.16 0.62 -2.73
N ASP A 180 -21.79 0.91 -1.59
CA ASP A 180 -22.06 2.28 -1.14
C ASP A 180 -20.75 3.09 -0.95
N ARG A 181 -19.71 2.45 -0.40
CA ARG A 181 -18.38 3.06 -0.29
C ARG A 181 -17.77 3.34 -1.65
N LEU A 182 -17.78 2.36 -2.54
CA LEU A 182 -17.24 2.51 -3.90
C LEU A 182 -18.02 3.59 -4.69
N CYS A 183 -19.34 3.67 -4.56
CA CYS A 183 -20.14 4.74 -5.15
C CYS A 183 -19.67 6.12 -4.69
N THR A 184 -19.48 6.29 -3.37
CA THR A 184 -18.99 7.55 -2.80
C THR A 184 -17.60 7.92 -3.35
N PHE A 185 -16.73 6.93 -3.56
CA PHE A 185 -15.42 7.15 -4.16
C PHE A 185 -15.53 7.57 -5.62
N VAL A 186 -16.34 6.86 -6.42
CA VAL A 186 -16.55 7.18 -7.84
C VAL A 186 -17.15 8.57 -8.03
N GLU A 187 -18.09 8.97 -7.17
CA GLU A 187 -18.70 10.30 -7.16
C GLU A 187 -17.68 11.44 -6.88
N ALA A 188 -16.58 11.13 -6.20
CA ALA A 188 -15.51 12.09 -5.88
C ALA A 188 -14.39 12.17 -6.93
N LEU A 189 -14.42 11.33 -7.94
CA LEU A 189 -13.38 11.27 -8.97
C LEU A 189 -13.50 12.42 -9.98
N LEU A 190 -12.37 12.98 -10.37
CA LEU A 190 -12.28 13.87 -11.53
C LEU A 190 -12.47 13.09 -12.85
N PRO A 191 -12.77 13.77 -13.96
CA PRO A 191 -12.81 13.13 -15.28
C PRO A 191 -11.51 12.37 -15.58
N GLY A 192 -11.62 11.17 -16.14
CA GLY A 192 -10.46 10.32 -16.46
C GLY A 192 -9.93 9.46 -15.31
N GLN A 193 -10.25 9.79 -14.07
CA GLN A 193 -9.84 8.99 -12.90
C GLN A 193 -10.70 7.75 -12.71
N ARG A 194 -10.16 6.72 -12.06
CA ARG A 194 -10.82 5.44 -11.78
C ARG A 194 -10.43 4.89 -10.41
N ILE A 195 -11.23 3.97 -9.89
CA ILE A 195 -10.92 3.15 -8.72
C ILE A 195 -10.36 1.81 -9.20
N VAL A 196 -9.31 1.34 -8.56
CA VAL A 196 -8.81 -0.03 -8.70
C VAL A 196 -9.04 -0.73 -7.37
N LEU A 197 -10.02 -1.62 -7.34
CA LEU A 197 -10.33 -2.43 -6.18
C LEU A 197 -9.50 -3.72 -6.23
N ARG A 198 -8.49 -3.83 -5.36
CA ARG A 198 -7.83 -5.12 -5.14
C ARG A 198 -8.78 -6.01 -4.37
N LEU A 199 -9.14 -7.14 -4.97
CA LEU A 199 -10.05 -8.13 -4.39
C LEU A 199 -9.54 -8.63 -3.05
N LEU A 200 -10.44 -9.15 -2.24
CA LEU A 200 -10.19 -9.56 -0.85
C LEU A 200 -8.97 -10.48 -0.72
N ASP A 201 -8.06 -10.09 0.15
CA ASP A 201 -6.82 -10.82 0.42
C ASP A 201 -6.54 -10.85 1.92
N LEU A 202 -7.14 -11.83 2.59
CA LEU A 202 -7.03 -12.03 4.03
C LEU A 202 -6.23 -13.30 4.33
N ARG A 203 -5.04 -13.14 4.85
CA ARG A 203 -4.25 -14.23 5.42
C ARG A 203 -4.94 -14.74 6.70
N SER A 204 -4.70 -16.01 7.04
CA SER A 204 -5.36 -16.64 8.18
C SER A 204 -5.08 -15.96 9.53
N ASP A 205 -3.91 -15.35 9.73
CA ASP A 205 -3.60 -14.56 10.93
C ASP A 205 -4.44 -13.28 10.99
N HIS A 206 -4.49 -12.50 9.92
CA HIS A 206 -5.31 -11.28 9.85
C HIS A 206 -6.81 -11.59 9.89
N ALA A 207 -7.21 -12.69 9.26
CA ALA A 207 -8.60 -13.15 9.30
C ALA A 207 -9.04 -13.46 10.74
N ALA A 208 -8.19 -14.16 11.51
CA ALA A 208 -8.48 -14.49 12.90
C ALA A 208 -8.62 -13.25 13.81
N GLU A 209 -7.92 -12.16 13.48
CA GLU A 209 -8.01 -10.90 14.25
C GLU A 209 -9.32 -10.14 14.02
N VAL A 210 -9.93 -10.27 12.84
CA VAL A 210 -11.08 -9.44 12.43
C VAL A 210 -12.40 -10.21 12.34
N THR A 211 -12.39 -11.51 12.64
CA THR A 211 -13.55 -12.40 12.58
C THR A 211 -14.03 -12.73 13.99
N GLU A 212 -15.35 -12.69 14.23
CA GLU A 212 -15.95 -13.02 15.54
C GLU A 212 -16.83 -14.28 15.50
N LEU A 213 -17.52 -14.51 14.39
CA LEU A 213 -18.51 -15.58 14.26
C LEU A 213 -17.93 -16.87 13.67
N VAL A 214 -16.87 -16.75 12.90
CA VAL A 214 -16.22 -17.87 12.22
C VAL A 214 -14.89 -18.18 12.89
N THR A 215 -14.65 -19.43 13.24
CA THR A 215 -13.34 -19.86 13.74
C THR A 215 -12.37 -20.01 12.56
N VAL A 216 -11.34 -19.19 12.53
CA VAL A 216 -10.26 -19.27 11.54
C VAL A 216 -9.05 -19.92 12.20
N ALA A 217 -8.64 -21.07 11.67
CA ALA A 217 -7.37 -21.68 12.08
C ALA A 217 -6.21 -20.93 11.43
N VAL A 218 -5.32 -20.37 12.24
CA VAL A 218 -4.10 -19.71 11.75
C VAL A 218 -3.16 -20.79 11.20
N GLU A 219 -2.78 -20.64 9.93
CA GLU A 219 -1.85 -21.54 9.26
C GLU A 219 -0.43 -21.40 9.84
N PRO A 220 0.40 -22.44 9.79
CA PRO A 220 1.79 -22.37 10.27
C PRO A 220 2.62 -21.30 9.59
N ASN A 221 2.29 -20.96 8.33
CA ASN A 221 2.88 -19.87 7.57
C ASN A 221 1.79 -19.13 6.80
N PRO A 222 1.09 -18.17 7.42
CA PRO A 222 -0.03 -17.47 6.81
C PRO A 222 0.33 -16.74 5.50
N GLU A 223 1.55 -16.21 5.40
CA GLU A 223 2.05 -15.50 4.23
C GLU A 223 2.14 -16.40 2.97
N LEU A 224 2.35 -17.71 3.16
CA LEU A 224 2.42 -18.70 2.07
C LEU A 224 1.14 -19.54 1.96
N GLY A 225 0.12 -19.18 2.71
CA GLY A 225 -1.10 -19.96 2.93
C GLY A 225 -2.18 -19.78 1.87
N LEU A 226 -3.40 -20.10 2.28
CA LEU A 226 -4.61 -20.01 1.48
C LEU A 226 -5.22 -18.62 1.57
N HIS A 227 -4.73 -17.69 0.77
CA HIS A 227 -5.26 -16.34 0.63
C HIS A 227 -5.17 -15.84 -0.81
N GLY A 228 -5.57 -14.60 -1.09
CA GLY A 228 -5.54 -14.00 -2.42
C GLY A 228 -6.27 -14.83 -3.47
N ALA A 229 -5.75 -14.89 -4.67
CA ALA A 229 -6.35 -15.63 -5.79
C ALA A 229 -6.65 -17.11 -5.45
N ARG A 230 -5.79 -17.73 -4.64
CA ARG A 230 -5.95 -19.14 -4.22
C ARG A 230 -7.22 -19.36 -3.42
N TRP A 231 -7.60 -18.43 -2.56
CA TRP A 231 -8.83 -18.48 -1.78
C TRP A 231 -10.03 -18.02 -2.60
N LEU A 232 -9.90 -16.91 -3.32
CA LEU A 232 -10.97 -16.31 -4.11
C LEU A 232 -11.58 -17.29 -5.12
N ARG A 233 -10.74 -18.05 -5.84
CA ARG A 233 -11.17 -19.05 -6.84
C ARG A 233 -11.91 -20.28 -6.25
N ARG A 234 -12.02 -20.37 -4.92
CA ARG A 234 -12.70 -21.47 -4.21
C ARG A 234 -13.95 -21.00 -3.48
N SER A 235 -14.17 -19.69 -3.36
CA SER A 235 -15.26 -19.12 -2.58
C SER A 235 -16.43 -18.70 -3.47
N ASN A 236 -17.45 -19.54 -3.55
CA ASN A 236 -18.70 -19.19 -4.22
C ASN A 236 -19.39 -18.02 -3.52
N ALA A 237 -19.37 -17.98 -2.19
CA ALA A 237 -19.95 -16.89 -1.42
C ALA A 237 -19.31 -15.54 -1.77
N TYR A 238 -17.99 -15.50 -1.97
CA TYR A 238 -17.30 -14.29 -2.42
C TYR A 238 -17.69 -13.90 -3.84
N ARG A 239 -17.74 -14.87 -4.78
CA ARG A 239 -18.22 -14.60 -6.15
C ARG A 239 -19.60 -13.98 -6.12
N ASP A 240 -20.53 -14.56 -5.37
CA ASP A 240 -21.92 -14.10 -5.29
C ASP A 240 -22.00 -12.70 -4.64
N ALA A 241 -21.17 -12.43 -3.63
CA ALA A 241 -21.02 -11.10 -3.03
C ALA A 241 -20.48 -10.09 -4.05
N LEU A 242 -19.44 -10.43 -4.80
CA LEU A 242 -18.85 -9.55 -5.82
C LEU A 242 -19.88 -9.22 -6.93
N HIS A 243 -20.65 -10.20 -7.38
CA HIS A 243 -21.74 -9.97 -8.34
C HIS A 243 -22.79 -9.00 -7.78
N ALA A 244 -23.16 -9.15 -6.52
CA ALA A 244 -24.07 -8.22 -5.87
C ALA A 244 -23.47 -6.80 -5.76
N VAL A 245 -22.18 -6.67 -5.42
CA VAL A 245 -21.47 -5.36 -5.44
C VAL A 245 -21.55 -4.73 -6.81
N LEU A 246 -21.16 -5.46 -7.86
CA LEU A 246 -21.17 -4.96 -9.24
C LEU A 246 -22.59 -4.60 -9.71
N GLY A 247 -23.60 -5.37 -9.30
CA GLY A 247 -25.01 -5.07 -9.53
C GLY A 247 -25.41 -3.73 -8.90
N PHE A 248 -25.15 -3.53 -7.62
CA PHE A 248 -25.45 -2.29 -6.92
C PHE A 248 -24.70 -1.08 -7.50
N LEU A 249 -23.46 -1.24 -7.91
CA LEU A 249 -22.69 -0.18 -8.57
C LEU A 249 -23.36 0.24 -9.88
N ARG A 250 -23.72 -0.73 -10.72
CA ARG A 250 -24.39 -0.45 -11.99
C ARG A 250 -25.75 0.23 -11.80
N ASP A 251 -26.54 -0.25 -10.85
CA ASP A 251 -27.87 0.31 -10.57
C ASP A 251 -27.79 1.75 -10.08
N ARG A 252 -26.76 2.09 -9.31
CA ARG A 252 -26.60 3.42 -8.73
C ARG A 252 -25.83 4.41 -9.62
N LEU A 253 -24.81 3.96 -10.32
CA LEU A 253 -23.87 4.81 -11.04
C LEU A 253 -24.09 4.76 -12.57
N GLY A 254 -24.87 3.80 -13.09
CA GLY A 254 -25.00 3.62 -14.54
C GLY A 254 -23.65 3.36 -15.20
N ASP A 255 -23.35 4.11 -16.26
CA ASP A 255 -22.09 3.99 -17.01
C ASP A 255 -20.85 4.31 -16.16
N ALA A 256 -20.99 5.16 -15.14
CA ALA A 256 -19.88 5.49 -14.25
C ALA A 256 -19.39 4.29 -13.41
N ALA A 257 -20.16 3.20 -13.29
CA ALA A 257 -19.72 1.95 -12.69
C ALA A 257 -18.49 1.35 -13.41
N GLY A 258 -18.33 1.59 -14.72
CA GLY A 258 -17.15 1.19 -15.50
C GLY A 258 -15.84 1.86 -15.09
N ARG A 259 -15.90 2.85 -14.19
CA ARG A 259 -14.72 3.46 -13.57
C ARG A 259 -14.16 2.63 -12.41
N VAL A 260 -14.83 1.56 -12.00
CA VAL A 260 -14.31 0.59 -11.02
C VAL A 260 -13.69 -0.57 -11.79
N CYS A 261 -12.38 -0.76 -11.60
CA CYS A 261 -11.60 -1.87 -12.14
C CYS A 261 -11.24 -2.81 -11.00
N LEU A 262 -11.11 -4.10 -11.27
CA LEU A 262 -10.73 -5.10 -10.27
C LEU A 262 -9.26 -5.45 -10.40
N SER A 263 -8.62 -5.87 -9.31
CA SER A 263 -7.24 -6.35 -9.31
C SER A 263 -7.12 -7.66 -8.56
N ALA A 264 -6.61 -8.69 -9.24
CA ALA A 264 -6.40 -10.03 -8.69
C ALA A 264 -5.15 -10.04 -7.80
N PRO A 265 -5.28 -10.33 -6.48
CA PRO A 265 -4.15 -10.38 -5.55
C PRO A 265 -3.43 -11.71 -5.59
N PHE A 266 -2.16 -11.71 -5.24
CA PHE A 266 -1.35 -12.87 -4.88
C PHE A 266 -1.39 -14.02 -5.89
N LEU A 267 -1.13 -13.67 -7.16
CA LEU A 267 -1.05 -14.61 -8.26
C LEU A 267 0.32 -15.31 -8.31
N THR A 268 0.33 -16.54 -8.83
CA THR A 268 1.56 -17.27 -9.15
C THR A 268 1.82 -17.38 -10.66
N ASP A 269 0.77 -17.51 -11.46
CA ASP A 269 0.88 -17.73 -12.90
C ASP A 269 -0.39 -17.31 -13.66
N ASP A 270 -0.35 -17.47 -14.98
CA ASP A 270 -1.46 -17.19 -15.88
C ASP A 270 -2.61 -18.19 -15.73
N GLU A 271 -2.34 -19.45 -15.40
CA GLU A 271 -3.37 -20.44 -15.17
C GLU A 271 -4.24 -20.04 -13.97
N GLU A 272 -3.60 -19.61 -12.88
CA GLU A 272 -4.32 -19.12 -11.69
C GLU A 272 -5.14 -17.86 -12.01
N PHE A 273 -4.61 -16.93 -12.82
CA PHE A 273 -5.33 -15.75 -13.27
C PHE A 273 -6.55 -16.10 -14.11
N VAL A 274 -6.39 -17.02 -15.08
CA VAL A 274 -7.50 -17.50 -15.93
C VAL A 274 -8.55 -18.23 -15.11
N GLN A 275 -8.13 -19.10 -14.19
CA GLN A 275 -9.06 -19.85 -13.32
C GLN A 275 -9.83 -18.91 -12.40
N LEU A 276 -9.19 -17.88 -11.86
CA LEU A 276 -9.86 -16.86 -11.05
C LEU A 276 -10.90 -16.11 -11.89
N GLY A 277 -10.53 -15.61 -13.07
CA GLY A 277 -11.46 -14.92 -13.97
C GLY A 277 -12.68 -15.77 -14.35
N LYS A 278 -12.46 -17.05 -14.64
CA LYS A 278 -13.54 -18.01 -14.91
C LYS A 278 -14.45 -18.26 -13.71
N HIS A 279 -13.87 -18.41 -12.52
CA HIS A 279 -14.63 -18.62 -11.28
C HIS A 279 -15.47 -17.40 -10.90
N LEU A 280 -14.92 -16.21 -11.08
CA LEU A 280 -15.60 -14.97 -10.74
C LEU A 280 -16.73 -14.63 -11.73
N GLU A 281 -16.74 -15.22 -12.93
CA GLU A 281 -17.79 -15.00 -13.95
C GLU A 281 -18.09 -13.50 -14.15
N LEU A 282 -17.02 -12.70 -14.32
CA LEU A 282 -17.15 -11.25 -14.36
C LEU A 282 -18.04 -10.78 -15.51
N PRO A 283 -18.96 -9.83 -15.27
CA PRO A 283 -19.78 -9.25 -16.32
C PRO A 283 -18.92 -8.62 -17.44
N GLU A 284 -19.45 -8.61 -18.66
CA GLU A 284 -18.80 -7.97 -19.80
C GLU A 284 -18.46 -6.49 -19.50
N GLY A 285 -17.28 -6.06 -19.89
CA GLY A 285 -16.77 -4.71 -19.67
C GLY A 285 -16.06 -4.52 -18.31
N ILE A 286 -16.15 -5.45 -17.38
CA ILE A 286 -15.39 -5.39 -16.12
C ILE A 286 -13.94 -5.78 -16.39
N ARG A 287 -13.01 -4.86 -16.10
CA ARG A 287 -11.57 -5.08 -16.27
C ARG A 287 -10.96 -5.75 -15.04
N LEU A 288 -10.18 -6.80 -15.27
CA LEU A 288 -9.38 -7.47 -14.25
C LEU A 288 -7.90 -7.23 -14.51
N SER A 289 -7.23 -6.59 -13.60
CA SER A 289 -5.77 -6.42 -13.57
C SER A 289 -5.11 -7.48 -12.70
N ALA A 290 -3.80 -7.64 -12.84
CA ALA A 290 -3.01 -8.58 -12.05
C ALA A 290 -2.07 -7.84 -11.10
N PHE A 291 -2.02 -8.27 -9.82
CA PHE A 291 -1.07 -7.76 -8.85
C PHE A 291 0.12 -8.73 -8.76
N ILE A 292 1.27 -8.29 -9.29
CA ILE A 292 2.50 -9.09 -9.39
C ILE A 292 3.30 -8.90 -8.10
N GLU A 293 3.25 -9.89 -7.22
CA GLU A 293 3.86 -9.82 -5.89
C GLU A 293 4.55 -11.12 -5.47
N THR A 294 4.61 -12.12 -6.37
CA THR A 294 5.34 -13.36 -6.14
C THR A 294 6.43 -13.57 -7.21
N PRO A 295 7.56 -14.23 -6.88
CA PRO A 295 8.59 -14.56 -7.87
C PRO A 295 8.06 -15.37 -9.06
N ALA A 296 7.12 -16.28 -8.82
CA ALA A 296 6.50 -17.07 -9.87
C ALA A 296 5.72 -16.18 -10.87
N ALA A 297 4.93 -15.22 -10.39
CA ALA A 297 4.20 -14.27 -11.23
C ALA A 297 5.14 -13.36 -12.04
N VAL A 298 6.32 -13.02 -11.50
CA VAL A 298 7.36 -12.29 -12.27
C VAL A 298 7.77 -13.07 -13.50
N HIS A 299 8.04 -14.38 -13.36
CA HIS A 299 8.41 -15.23 -14.47
C HIS A 299 7.25 -15.52 -15.43
N SER A 300 6.01 -15.49 -14.94
CA SER A 300 4.79 -15.72 -15.72
C SER A 300 4.19 -14.43 -16.32
N THR A 301 4.84 -13.27 -16.16
CA THR A 301 4.27 -11.96 -16.55
C THR A 301 3.79 -11.94 -17.99
N THR A 302 4.59 -12.43 -18.94
CA THR A 302 4.20 -12.47 -20.38
C THR A 302 2.94 -13.31 -20.60
N ALA A 303 2.83 -14.45 -19.92
CA ALA A 303 1.65 -15.33 -20.02
C ALA A 303 0.43 -14.69 -19.35
N ILE A 304 0.59 -14.04 -18.20
CA ILE A 304 -0.48 -13.28 -17.52
C ILE A 304 -1.01 -12.15 -18.42
N CYS A 305 -0.13 -11.42 -19.10
CA CYS A 305 -0.53 -10.40 -20.09
C CYS A 305 -1.32 -11.04 -21.25
N ALA A 306 -0.82 -12.15 -21.81
CA ALA A 306 -1.49 -12.87 -22.89
C ALA A 306 -2.84 -13.47 -22.46
N ALA A 307 -3.02 -13.78 -21.17
CA ALA A 307 -4.26 -14.23 -20.59
C ALA A 307 -5.30 -13.10 -20.43
N GLY A 308 -4.96 -11.86 -20.77
CA GLY A 308 -5.87 -10.72 -20.82
C GLY A 308 -5.88 -9.85 -19.57
N ALA A 309 -4.83 -9.85 -18.78
CA ALA A 309 -4.68 -8.87 -17.71
C ALA A 309 -4.75 -7.45 -18.28
N SER A 310 -5.70 -6.65 -17.78
CA SER A 310 -5.95 -5.30 -18.32
C SER A 310 -4.84 -4.30 -17.96
N GLU A 311 -4.11 -4.57 -16.89
CA GLU A 311 -3.02 -3.77 -16.34
C GLU A 311 -2.26 -4.61 -15.31
N LEU A 312 -1.00 -4.28 -15.07
CA LEU A 312 -0.20 -4.90 -14.01
C LEU A 312 0.14 -3.89 -12.93
N PHE A 313 0.04 -4.31 -11.69
CA PHE A 313 0.54 -3.58 -10.51
C PHE A 313 1.62 -4.42 -9.85
N ILE A 314 2.80 -3.86 -9.60
CA ILE A 314 3.89 -4.58 -8.97
C ILE A 314 3.88 -4.31 -7.47
N GLY A 315 3.62 -5.35 -6.68
CA GLY A 315 3.63 -5.34 -5.22
C GLY A 315 5.05 -5.50 -4.65
N VAL A 316 5.87 -4.46 -4.77
CA VAL A 316 7.30 -4.51 -4.44
C VAL A 316 7.56 -5.02 -3.02
N LYS A 317 6.69 -4.72 -2.05
CA LYS A 317 6.89 -5.14 -0.65
C LYS A 317 6.91 -6.66 -0.51
N ASP A 318 5.98 -7.34 -1.17
CA ASP A 318 5.87 -8.80 -1.12
C ASP A 318 6.97 -9.44 -1.98
N LEU A 319 7.29 -8.86 -3.13
CA LEU A 319 8.43 -9.31 -3.94
C LEU A 319 9.74 -9.29 -3.16
N VAL A 320 10.04 -8.19 -2.44
CA VAL A 320 11.25 -8.11 -1.60
C VAL A 320 11.27 -9.24 -0.57
N GLN A 321 10.13 -9.45 0.10
CA GLN A 321 9.99 -10.50 1.11
C GLN A 321 10.30 -11.89 0.53
N PHE A 322 9.72 -12.23 -0.61
CA PHE A 322 9.87 -13.55 -1.20
C PHE A 322 11.22 -13.75 -1.90
N TYR A 323 11.75 -12.75 -2.57
CA TYR A 323 13.07 -12.85 -3.20
C TYR A 323 14.21 -12.94 -2.21
N LEU A 324 14.08 -12.29 -1.04
CA LEU A 324 15.12 -12.24 -0.03
C LEU A 324 14.85 -13.18 1.15
N ALA A 325 13.74 -13.92 1.13
CA ALA A 325 13.30 -14.80 2.22
C ALA A 325 13.34 -14.08 3.58
N ALA A 326 12.89 -12.82 3.60
CA ALA A 326 12.95 -11.95 4.77
C ALA A 326 11.55 -11.46 5.12
N ASP A 327 10.99 -11.95 6.21
CA ASP A 327 9.70 -11.50 6.72
C ASP A 327 9.75 -9.99 7.03
N ARG A 328 8.95 -9.21 6.30
CA ARG A 328 8.87 -7.74 6.43
C ARG A 328 8.32 -7.28 7.79
N SER A 329 7.61 -8.15 8.50
CA SER A 329 7.07 -7.88 9.83
C SER A 329 8.08 -8.19 10.94
N ASN A 330 9.08 -9.02 10.67
CA ASN A 330 10.05 -9.48 11.63
C ASN A 330 11.27 -8.55 11.69
N HIS A 331 11.39 -7.83 12.80
CA HIS A 331 12.50 -6.88 13.01
C HIS A 331 13.88 -7.55 13.05
N LEU A 332 13.97 -8.84 13.37
CA LEU A 332 15.25 -9.57 13.44
C LEU A 332 15.90 -9.74 12.06
N VAL A 333 15.10 -9.79 11.01
CA VAL A 333 15.58 -9.94 9.63
C VAL A 333 15.42 -8.67 8.80
N ALA A 334 15.02 -7.56 9.42
CA ALA A 334 14.75 -6.30 8.70
C ALA A 334 15.95 -5.77 7.91
N ALA A 335 17.19 -6.03 8.34
CA ALA A 335 18.38 -5.66 7.60
C ALA A 335 18.55 -6.45 6.27
N THR A 336 17.94 -7.62 6.18
CA THR A 336 17.90 -8.42 4.94
C THR A 336 16.87 -7.89 3.95
N TYR A 337 15.81 -7.24 4.43
CA TYR A 337 14.75 -6.67 3.60
C TYR A 337 15.22 -5.39 2.90
N ARG A 338 15.72 -5.53 1.64
CA ARG A 338 16.34 -4.44 0.87
C ARG A 338 15.63 -4.24 -0.46
N THR A 339 14.89 -3.15 -0.60
CA THR A 339 14.09 -2.81 -1.79
C THR A 339 14.94 -2.60 -3.05
N ARG A 340 16.23 -2.22 -2.89
CA ARG A 340 17.20 -1.99 -3.97
C ARG A 340 18.16 -3.15 -4.19
N HIS A 341 17.83 -4.34 -3.68
CA HIS A 341 18.66 -5.53 -3.89
C HIS A 341 18.69 -5.91 -5.39
N PRO A 342 19.84 -6.30 -5.97
CA PRO A 342 19.93 -6.63 -7.40
C PRO A 342 18.85 -7.62 -7.88
N ALA A 343 18.59 -8.70 -7.14
CA ALA A 343 17.54 -9.66 -7.51
C ALA A 343 16.13 -9.05 -7.56
N VAL A 344 15.83 -8.10 -6.68
CA VAL A 344 14.55 -7.35 -6.70
C VAL A 344 14.51 -6.42 -7.91
N MET A 345 15.59 -5.68 -8.16
CA MET A 345 15.70 -4.80 -9.31
C MET A 345 15.59 -5.54 -10.64
N ASP A 346 16.19 -6.72 -10.74
CA ASP A 346 16.08 -7.57 -11.94
C ASP A 346 14.64 -8.08 -12.12
N ALA A 347 13.97 -8.46 -11.05
CA ALA A 347 12.55 -8.84 -11.09
C ALA A 347 11.66 -7.68 -11.57
N LEU A 348 11.86 -6.46 -11.05
CA LEU A 348 11.11 -5.28 -11.48
C LEU A 348 11.34 -4.98 -12.97
N ARG A 349 12.60 -5.03 -13.44
CA ARG A 349 12.94 -4.86 -14.86
C ARG A 349 12.24 -5.91 -15.73
N GLN A 350 12.31 -7.17 -15.33
CA GLN A 350 11.67 -8.27 -16.07
C GLN A 350 10.17 -8.03 -16.24
N VAL A 351 9.46 -7.64 -15.19
CA VAL A 351 8.01 -7.37 -15.27
C VAL A 351 7.75 -6.18 -16.20
N VAL A 352 8.47 -5.07 -16.04
CA VAL A 352 8.26 -3.87 -16.86
C VAL A 352 8.55 -4.15 -18.34
N ASP A 353 9.64 -4.86 -18.65
CA ASP A 353 9.99 -5.19 -20.03
C ASP A 353 9.00 -6.18 -20.66
N SER A 354 8.54 -7.19 -19.90
CA SER A 354 7.54 -8.16 -20.37
C SER A 354 6.19 -7.51 -20.63
N ALA A 355 5.75 -6.63 -19.70
CA ALA A 355 4.50 -5.87 -19.86
C ALA A 355 4.55 -4.96 -21.08
N ARG A 356 5.65 -4.22 -21.25
CA ARG A 356 5.87 -3.35 -22.41
C ARG A 356 5.84 -4.14 -23.72
N ALA A 357 6.52 -5.27 -23.77
CA ALA A 357 6.54 -6.15 -24.96
C ALA A 357 5.14 -6.68 -25.30
N ALA A 358 4.30 -6.89 -24.30
CA ALA A 358 2.91 -7.32 -24.46
C ALA A 358 1.92 -6.17 -24.72
N GLY A 359 2.35 -4.91 -24.58
CA GLY A 359 1.46 -3.74 -24.69
C GLY A 359 0.49 -3.61 -23.51
N THR A 360 0.79 -4.25 -22.37
CA THR A 360 -0.02 -4.19 -21.14
C THR A 360 0.54 -3.11 -20.22
N PRO A 361 -0.27 -2.12 -19.78
CA PRO A 361 0.18 -1.09 -18.85
C PRO A 361 0.71 -1.68 -17.56
N VAL A 362 1.78 -1.08 -17.00
CA VAL A 362 2.39 -1.54 -15.75
C VAL A 362 2.72 -0.39 -14.81
N ARG A 363 2.41 -0.56 -13.53
CA ARG A 363 2.72 0.40 -12.47
C ARG A 363 3.58 -0.25 -11.39
N VAL A 364 4.61 0.47 -10.98
CA VAL A 364 5.54 0.02 -9.94
C VAL A 364 5.15 0.70 -8.62
N PHE A 365 4.85 -0.10 -7.58
CA PHE A 365 4.72 0.47 -6.24
C PHE A 365 6.07 0.98 -5.77
N SER A 366 6.12 2.24 -5.36
CA SER A 366 7.32 2.85 -4.81
C SER A 366 7.06 3.36 -3.40
N LEU A 367 7.97 3.06 -2.49
CA LEU A 367 8.12 3.85 -1.27
C LEU A 367 8.82 5.15 -1.65
N GLY A 368 8.41 6.28 -1.07
CA GLY A 368 8.91 7.60 -1.49
C GLY A 368 10.42 7.74 -1.56
N LEU A 369 11.17 7.00 -0.73
CA LEU A 369 12.63 6.99 -0.75
C LEU A 369 13.24 6.17 -1.91
N ASP A 370 12.50 5.24 -2.45
CA ASP A 370 12.99 4.38 -3.53
C ASP A 370 12.70 4.96 -4.91
N LEU A 371 11.74 5.88 -5.00
CA LEU A 371 11.30 6.43 -6.28
C LEU A 371 12.47 6.97 -7.12
N ALA A 372 13.32 7.80 -6.52
CA ALA A 372 14.48 8.35 -7.21
C ALA A 372 15.40 7.26 -7.79
N TYR A 373 15.64 6.23 -6.99
CA TYR A 373 16.47 5.12 -7.42
C TYR A 373 15.80 4.32 -8.53
N TYR A 374 14.49 4.12 -8.45
CA TYR A 374 13.73 3.42 -9.50
C TYR A 374 13.69 4.21 -10.80
N LEU A 375 13.51 5.54 -10.73
CA LEU A 375 13.56 6.42 -11.91
C LEU A 375 14.90 6.33 -12.66
N GLU A 376 16.00 6.18 -11.93
CA GLU A 376 17.35 6.08 -12.51
C GLU A 376 17.68 4.68 -13.03
N HIS A 377 17.15 3.61 -12.39
CA HIS A 377 17.65 2.24 -12.59
C HIS A 377 16.63 1.27 -13.19
N LEU A 378 15.37 1.65 -13.33
CA LEU A 378 14.35 0.83 -14.01
C LEU A 378 14.05 1.34 -15.42
N PRO A 379 13.65 0.46 -16.34
CA PRO A 379 12.94 0.89 -17.53
C PRO A 379 11.70 1.68 -17.13
N THR A 380 11.39 2.76 -17.83
CA THR A 380 10.23 3.62 -17.48
C THR A 380 8.93 2.83 -17.52
N PRO A 381 8.24 2.59 -16.39
CA PRO A 381 6.91 1.99 -16.40
C PRO A 381 5.86 3.00 -16.91
N ASP A 382 4.63 2.57 -17.12
CA ASP A 382 3.54 3.50 -17.47
C ASP A 382 3.22 4.45 -16.32
N GLY A 383 3.52 4.06 -15.09
CA GLY A 383 3.40 4.93 -13.93
C GLY A 383 3.89 4.32 -12.63
N TYR A 384 3.84 5.14 -11.60
CA TYR A 384 4.20 4.75 -10.24
C TYR A 384 2.98 4.76 -9.32
N MET A 385 2.93 3.81 -8.40
CA MET A 385 1.92 3.73 -7.35
C MET A 385 2.56 4.07 -5.99
N MET A 386 1.95 4.97 -5.22
CA MET A 386 2.50 5.48 -3.95
C MET A 386 1.41 5.67 -2.91
N CYS A 387 1.80 5.88 -1.66
CA CYS A 387 0.86 6.30 -0.63
C CYS A 387 0.44 7.77 -0.84
N THR A 388 -0.79 8.11 -0.44
CA THR A 388 -1.40 9.44 -0.65
C THR A 388 -0.50 10.60 -0.25
N ALA A 389 0.06 10.55 0.96
CA ALA A 389 0.90 11.64 1.48
C ALA A 389 2.21 11.82 0.69
N GLU A 390 2.83 10.73 0.25
CA GLU A 390 4.06 10.78 -0.57
C GLU A 390 3.78 11.39 -1.94
N LEU A 391 2.69 10.96 -2.58
CA LEU A 391 2.28 11.48 -3.88
C LEU A 391 1.88 12.96 -3.80
N GLN A 392 1.04 13.32 -2.83
CA GLN A 392 0.60 14.71 -2.62
C GLN A 392 1.77 15.69 -2.57
N GLN A 393 2.87 15.32 -1.92
CA GLN A 393 4.02 16.21 -1.82
C GLN A 393 4.78 16.41 -3.11
N ILE A 394 4.83 15.39 -3.96
CA ILE A 394 5.41 15.55 -5.28
C ILE A 394 4.53 16.52 -6.08
N LEU A 395 3.21 16.34 -6.02
CA LEU A 395 2.24 17.18 -6.73
C LEU A 395 2.24 18.64 -6.25
N LEU A 396 2.44 18.90 -4.96
CA LEU A 396 2.43 20.26 -4.40
C LEU A 396 3.73 21.05 -4.63
N ARG A 397 4.82 20.40 -5.04
CA ARG A 397 6.12 21.07 -5.21
C ARG A 397 6.22 21.97 -6.43
N THR A 398 5.32 21.87 -7.38
CA THR A 398 5.27 22.70 -8.60
C THR A 398 4.64 24.06 -8.37
N ASN A 399 4.09 24.32 -7.18
CA ASN A 399 3.60 25.67 -6.81
C ASN A 399 4.62 26.33 -5.85
N PRO A 400 5.47 27.27 -6.34
CA PRO A 400 6.37 28.04 -5.49
C PRO A 400 5.62 28.98 -4.54
#